data_4d612a859b85578a41fd1221614d8ae7
#
_entry.id   4d612a859b85578a41fd1221614d8ae7
#
_cell.length_a   1.000
_cell.length_b   1.000
_cell.length_c   1.000
_cell.angle_alpha   90.00
_cell.angle_beta   90.00
_cell.angle_gamma   90.00
#
_symmetry.space_group_name_H-M   'P 1'
#
loop_
_entity.id
_entity.type
_entity.pdbx_description
1 polymer ?
#
loop_
_entity_poly.entity_id
_entity_poly.type
_entity_poly.pdbx_seq_one_letter_code
_entity_poly.pdbx_strand_id
1 'polypeptide(L)'
;MSRLRIALGAAALALGLCTACYTPSVPLPPPLVQNMQFTSAQAPGTVILTSPAEPQIGAARFSIFNVSQGTGVIFVANSDGSFTSPAFTGNEGDYVQISYDKGNDSAELCTTLHLAGSLTGATCN
;
A
#
# COMPACT_ATOMS: atom_id res chain seq x y z
N MET A 1 -31.39 52.22 -17.87
CA MET A 1 -30.34 52.04 -16.80
C MET A 1 -30.56 50.84 -15.88
N SER A 2 -31.62 50.07 -15.98
CA SER A 2 -31.86 48.90 -15.11
C SER A 2 -31.30 47.56 -15.65
N ARG A 3 -30.77 47.51 -16.86
CA ARG A 3 -30.27 46.28 -17.48
C ARG A 3 -28.79 45.98 -17.15
N LEU A 4 -28.05 46.89 -16.56
CA LEU A 4 -26.64 46.72 -16.25
C LEU A 4 -26.39 46.11 -14.87
N ARG A 5 -27.41 46.10 -14.00
CA ARG A 5 -27.27 45.61 -12.63
C ARG A 5 -27.46 44.07 -12.47
N ILE A 6 -28.06 43.43 -13.47
CA ILE A 6 -28.34 41.97 -13.44
C ILE A 6 -27.14 41.17 -13.94
N ALA A 7 -26.28 41.75 -14.79
CA ALA A 7 -25.11 41.05 -15.33
C ALA A 7 -23.94 40.88 -14.29
N LEU A 8 -23.87 41.75 -13.29
CA LEU A 8 -22.83 41.66 -12.24
C LEU A 8 -23.13 40.61 -11.17
N GLY A 9 -24.41 40.24 -10.97
CA GLY A 9 -24.81 39.22 -9.99
C GLY A 9 -24.53 37.79 -10.44
N ALA A 10 -24.60 37.53 -11.75
CA ALA A 10 -24.39 36.19 -12.31
C ALA A 10 -22.90 35.78 -12.38
N ALA A 11 -22.00 36.75 -12.52
CA ALA A 11 -20.55 36.50 -12.59
C ALA A 11 -19.96 36.15 -11.19
N ALA A 12 -20.53 36.62 -10.09
CA ALA A 12 -20.06 36.35 -8.73
C ALA A 12 -20.46 34.95 -8.23
N LEU A 13 -21.55 34.38 -8.76
CA LEU A 13 -21.99 33.02 -8.39
C LEU A 13 -21.15 31.93 -9.06
N ALA A 14 -20.58 32.18 -10.23
CA ALA A 14 -19.78 31.20 -10.96
C ALA A 14 -18.39 30.96 -10.37
N LEU A 15 -17.84 31.93 -9.65
CA LEU A 15 -16.52 31.85 -9.01
C LEU A 15 -16.54 31.11 -7.68
N GLY A 16 -17.70 30.93 -7.05
CA GLY A 16 -17.84 30.26 -5.75
C GLY A 16 -17.89 28.73 -5.83
N LEU A 17 -18.14 28.16 -7.02
CA LEU A 17 -18.34 26.71 -7.21
C LEU A 17 -17.06 25.90 -7.47
N CYS A 18 -15.93 26.56 -7.76
CA CYS A 18 -14.66 25.88 -8.07
C CYS A 18 -13.79 25.54 -6.85
N THR A 19 -14.12 26.03 -5.66
CA THR A 19 -13.32 25.77 -4.44
C THR A 19 -13.73 24.50 -3.69
N ALA A 20 -14.83 23.86 -4.06
CA ALA A 20 -15.38 22.69 -3.37
C ALA A 20 -14.87 21.33 -3.89
N CYS A 21 -14.02 21.30 -4.93
CA CYS A 21 -13.62 20.04 -5.58
C CYS A 21 -12.24 19.52 -5.19
N TYR A 22 -11.55 20.15 -4.26
CA TYR A 22 -10.25 19.68 -3.80
C TYR A 22 -10.36 19.05 -2.41
N THR A 23 -10.64 17.76 -2.36
CA THR A 23 -10.40 16.96 -1.15
C THR A 23 -8.96 16.46 -1.21
N PRO A 24 -8.07 16.92 -0.32
CA PRO A 24 -6.73 16.37 -0.27
C PRO A 24 -6.84 14.87 0.07
N SER A 25 -6.34 14.01 -0.82
CA SER A 25 -6.17 12.60 -0.51
C SER A 25 -5.09 12.46 0.55
N VAL A 26 -5.45 11.92 1.70
CA VAL A 26 -4.47 11.58 2.74
C VAL A 26 -3.77 10.30 2.27
N PRO A 27 -2.44 10.31 2.07
CA PRO A 27 -1.73 9.09 1.72
C PRO A 27 -1.99 8.00 2.76
N LEU A 28 -2.12 6.75 2.33
CA LEU A 28 -2.17 5.63 3.27
C LEU A 28 -0.89 5.62 4.11
N PRO A 29 -1.01 5.46 5.44
CA PRO A 29 0.16 5.26 6.26
C PRO A 29 0.89 3.99 5.82
N PRO A 30 2.23 3.96 5.88
CA PRO A 30 2.97 2.76 5.59
C PRO A 30 2.54 1.63 6.54
N PRO A 31 2.53 0.37 6.09
CA PRO A 31 2.19 -0.75 6.94
C PRO A 31 3.15 -0.82 8.12
N LEU A 32 2.66 -1.33 9.25
CA LEU A 32 3.46 -1.53 10.46
C LEU A 32 4.40 -2.74 10.24
N VAL A 33 5.47 -2.51 9.51
CA VAL A 33 6.41 -3.55 9.09
C VAL A 33 7.02 -4.34 10.25
N GLN A 34 7.13 -3.72 11.43
CA GLN A 34 7.57 -4.41 12.65
C GLN A 34 6.64 -5.55 13.07
N ASN A 35 5.41 -5.58 12.57
CA ASN A 35 4.46 -6.66 12.83
C ASN A 35 4.48 -7.75 11.76
N MET A 36 5.14 -7.51 10.64
CA MET A 36 5.26 -8.48 9.55
C MET A 36 6.46 -9.41 9.78
N GLN A 37 6.35 -10.65 9.32
CA GLN A 37 7.36 -11.67 9.51
C GLN A 37 7.47 -12.61 8.32
N PHE A 38 8.70 -12.85 7.85
CA PHE A 38 8.97 -13.94 6.92
C PHE A 38 9.16 -15.25 7.68
N THR A 39 8.57 -16.31 7.17
CA THR A 39 8.76 -17.67 7.69
C THR A 39 8.95 -18.63 6.52
N SER A 40 9.66 -19.74 6.78
CA SER A 40 9.81 -20.81 5.78
C SER A 40 8.46 -21.43 5.47
N ALA A 41 8.18 -21.65 4.19
CA ALA A 41 7.05 -22.45 3.75
C ALA A 41 7.40 -23.95 3.70
N GLN A 42 6.41 -24.80 3.39
CA GLN A 42 6.61 -26.26 3.38
C GLN A 42 7.60 -26.72 2.32
N ALA A 43 7.56 -26.13 1.13
CA ALA A 43 8.49 -26.49 0.06
C ALA A 43 9.87 -25.86 0.31
N PRO A 44 10.98 -26.63 0.13
CA PRO A 44 12.33 -26.08 0.29
C PRO A 44 12.56 -24.86 -0.62
N GLY A 45 13.24 -23.83 -0.08
CA GLY A 45 13.53 -22.60 -0.81
C GLY A 45 12.31 -21.71 -1.06
N THR A 46 11.22 -21.92 -0.34
CA THR A 46 10.04 -21.07 -0.37
C THR A 46 9.75 -20.46 1.00
N VAL A 47 9.20 -19.26 0.97
CA VAL A 47 8.85 -18.46 2.15
C VAL A 47 7.45 -17.89 2.03
N ILE A 48 6.87 -17.53 3.16
CA ILE A 48 5.62 -16.77 3.27
C ILE A 48 5.85 -15.52 4.10
N LEU A 49 5.07 -14.49 3.82
CA LEU A 49 4.99 -13.29 4.66
C LEU A 49 3.67 -13.32 5.43
N THR A 50 3.72 -13.10 6.74
CA THR A 50 2.54 -13.02 7.61
C THR A 50 2.43 -11.65 8.25
N SER A 51 1.21 -11.19 8.47
CA SER A 51 0.90 -9.98 9.23
C SER A 51 -0.31 -10.23 10.13
N PRO A 52 -0.29 -9.75 11.39
CA PRO A 52 -1.49 -9.73 12.21
C PRO A 52 -2.51 -8.70 11.69
N ALA A 53 -3.67 -8.63 12.32
CA ALA A 53 -4.69 -7.68 11.97
C ALA A 53 -4.19 -6.23 12.05
N GLU A 54 -4.42 -5.48 10.98
CA GLU A 54 -4.09 -4.07 10.84
C GLU A 54 -5.19 -3.40 10.00
N PRO A 55 -6.19 -2.77 10.63
CA PRO A 55 -7.39 -2.29 9.92
C PRO A 55 -7.09 -1.31 8.77
N GLN A 56 -5.99 -0.57 8.82
CA GLN A 56 -5.61 0.40 7.80
C GLN A 56 -5.33 -0.26 6.44
N ILE A 57 -4.87 -1.50 6.45
CA ILE A 57 -4.56 -2.28 5.25
C ILE A 57 -5.61 -3.37 4.96
N GLY A 58 -6.76 -3.30 5.63
CA GLY A 58 -7.86 -4.24 5.40
C GLY A 58 -8.29 -4.27 3.94
N ALA A 59 -8.38 -5.48 3.38
CA ALA A 59 -8.72 -5.74 1.98
C ALA A 59 -7.76 -5.07 0.95
N ALA A 60 -6.59 -4.61 1.35
CA ALA A 60 -5.58 -4.09 0.44
C ALA A 60 -5.00 -5.20 -0.44
N ARG A 61 -4.66 -4.87 -1.67
CA ARG A 61 -3.96 -5.77 -2.58
C ARG A 61 -2.45 -5.63 -2.36
N PHE A 62 -1.80 -6.73 -2.08
CA PHE A 62 -0.36 -6.82 -1.89
C PHE A 62 0.32 -7.45 -3.09
N SER A 63 1.51 -6.95 -3.40
CA SER A 63 2.47 -7.56 -4.31
C SER A 63 3.79 -7.70 -3.57
N ILE A 64 4.31 -8.92 -3.51
CA ILE A 64 5.63 -9.21 -2.97
C ILE A 64 6.49 -9.67 -4.14
N PHE A 65 7.57 -8.96 -4.41
CA PHE A 65 8.50 -9.29 -5.48
C PHE A 65 9.91 -9.52 -4.90
N ASN A 66 10.40 -10.74 -5.03
CA ASN A 66 11.77 -11.06 -4.68
C ASN A 66 12.68 -10.67 -5.85
N VAL A 67 13.33 -9.53 -5.72
CA VAL A 67 14.20 -8.95 -6.76
C VAL A 67 15.39 -9.86 -7.02
N SER A 68 15.95 -10.48 -5.97
CA SER A 68 17.10 -11.37 -6.07
C SER A 68 16.79 -12.64 -6.88
N GLN A 69 15.56 -13.15 -6.81
CA GLN A 69 15.11 -14.36 -7.48
C GLN A 69 14.30 -14.10 -8.77
N GLY A 70 13.84 -12.85 -8.97
CA GLY A 70 13.01 -12.49 -10.12
C GLY A 70 11.59 -13.09 -10.09
N THR A 71 11.06 -13.42 -8.92
CA THR A 71 9.73 -14.04 -8.72
C THR A 71 8.93 -13.29 -7.67
N GLY A 72 7.61 -13.45 -7.70
CA GLY A 72 6.76 -12.79 -6.72
C GLY A 72 5.34 -13.35 -6.69
N VAL A 73 4.55 -12.81 -5.79
CA VAL A 73 3.14 -13.17 -5.60
C VAL A 73 2.29 -11.92 -5.41
N ILE A 74 1.03 -12.03 -5.80
CA ILE A 74 0.00 -11.00 -5.60
C ILE A 74 -1.15 -11.65 -4.84
N PHE A 75 -1.67 -10.97 -3.83
CA PHE A 75 -2.80 -11.45 -3.03
C PHE A 75 -3.55 -10.27 -2.40
N VAL A 76 -4.69 -10.56 -1.77
CA VAL A 76 -5.49 -9.56 -1.05
C VAL A 76 -5.49 -9.91 0.43
N ALA A 77 -5.23 -8.92 1.29
CA ALA A 77 -5.34 -9.07 2.73
C ALA A 77 -6.80 -9.30 3.15
N ASN A 78 -6.99 -9.91 4.30
CA ASN A 78 -8.32 -10.05 4.90
C ASN A 78 -8.92 -8.67 5.22
N SER A 79 -10.21 -8.60 5.47
CA SER A 79 -10.91 -7.35 5.78
C SER A 79 -10.38 -6.63 7.02
N ASP A 80 -9.79 -7.37 7.98
CA ASP A 80 -9.14 -6.83 9.18
C ASP A 80 -7.65 -6.45 8.96
N GLY A 81 -7.12 -6.67 7.76
CA GLY A 81 -5.72 -6.42 7.42
C GLY A 81 -4.74 -7.56 7.74
N SER A 82 -5.19 -8.61 8.39
CA SER A 82 -4.35 -9.80 8.59
C SER A 82 -4.15 -10.54 7.29
N PHE A 83 -3.01 -11.20 7.13
CA PHE A 83 -2.78 -12.06 5.98
C PHE A 83 -1.67 -13.09 6.22
N THR A 84 -1.73 -14.14 5.43
CA THR A 84 -0.63 -15.07 5.14
C THR A 84 -0.50 -15.09 3.63
N SER A 85 0.65 -14.66 3.11
CA SER A 85 0.88 -14.62 1.66
C SER A 85 0.89 -16.04 1.07
N PRO A 86 0.63 -16.19 -0.22
CA PRO A 86 1.05 -17.40 -0.94
C PRO A 86 2.56 -17.59 -0.80
N ALA A 87 3.02 -18.85 -0.86
CA ALA A 87 4.44 -19.15 -0.84
C ALA A 87 5.12 -18.63 -2.11
N PHE A 88 6.31 -18.08 -1.95
CA PHE A 88 7.14 -17.61 -3.07
C PHE A 88 8.60 -18.03 -2.84
N THR A 89 9.37 -18.08 -3.92
CA THR A 89 10.79 -18.42 -3.84
C THR A 89 11.56 -17.36 -3.08
N GLY A 90 12.32 -17.75 -2.06
CA GLY A 90 13.10 -16.83 -1.26
C GLY A 90 14.09 -17.54 -0.35
N ASN A 91 15.23 -16.89 -0.14
CA ASN A 91 16.28 -17.32 0.74
C ASN A 91 16.68 -16.18 1.69
N GLU A 92 17.28 -16.55 2.80
CA GLU A 92 17.88 -15.60 3.73
C GLU A 92 18.83 -14.64 2.98
N GLY A 93 18.66 -13.33 3.18
CA GLY A 93 19.47 -12.30 2.55
C GLY A 93 18.97 -11.80 1.19
N ASP A 94 17.92 -12.37 0.63
CA ASP A 94 17.33 -11.89 -0.62
C ASP A 94 16.76 -10.48 -0.45
N TYR A 95 16.82 -9.68 -1.51
CA TYR A 95 16.22 -8.35 -1.55
C TYR A 95 14.77 -8.45 -2.04
N VAL A 96 13.84 -7.94 -1.24
CA VAL A 96 12.40 -8.08 -1.46
C VAL A 96 11.73 -6.71 -1.47
N GLN A 97 10.88 -6.51 -2.45
CA GLN A 97 10.02 -5.34 -2.58
C GLN A 97 8.59 -5.74 -2.24
N ILE A 98 7.97 -5.01 -1.32
CA ILE A 98 6.58 -5.18 -0.92
C ILE A 98 5.84 -3.91 -1.28
N SER A 99 4.81 -4.03 -2.09
CA SER A 99 3.91 -2.93 -2.40
C SER A 99 2.48 -3.32 -2.05
N TYR A 100 1.68 -2.33 -1.66
CA TYR A 100 0.25 -2.55 -1.46
C TYR A 100 -0.54 -1.36 -1.99
N ASP A 101 -1.72 -1.64 -2.46
CA ASP A 101 -2.68 -0.65 -2.91
C ASP A 101 -4.06 -0.87 -2.28
N LYS A 102 -4.74 0.24 -2.01
CA LYS A 102 -6.11 0.26 -1.52
C LYS A 102 -6.84 1.42 -2.18
N GLY A 103 -7.66 1.10 -3.18
CA GLY A 103 -8.31 2.12 -4.01
C GLY A 103 -7.28 2.89 -4.84
N ASN A 104 -7.19 4.21 -4.64
CA ASN A 104 -6.25 5.09 -5.37
C ASN A 104 -4.94 5.31 -4.59
N ASP A 105 -4.81 4.77 -3.40
CA ASP A 105 -3.64 4.95 -2.55
C ASP A 105 -2.74 3.72 -2.63
N SER A 106 -1.43 3.96 -2.65
CA SER A 106 -0.42 2.90 -2.70
C SER A 106 0.78 3.26 -1.84
N ALA A 107 1.46 2.24 -1.37
CA ALA A 107 2.74 2.39 -0.67
C ALA A 107 3.67 1.24 -1.04
N GLU A 108 4.95 1.49 -0.91
CA GLU A 108 6.02 0.56 -1.29
C GLU A 108 7.11 0.55 -0.22
N LEU A 109 7.68 -0.63 -0.01
CA LEU A 109 8.68 -0.91 0.99
C LEU A 109 9.69 -1.90 0.42
N CYS A 110 10.96 -1.64 0.63
CA CYS A 110 12.04 -2.58 0.31
C CYS A 110 12.70 -3.10 1.59
N THR A 111 13.01 -4.37 1.62
CA THR A 111 13.59 -5.05 2.79
C THR A 111 14.51 -6.18 2.37
N THR A 112 15.38 -6.58 3.26
CA THR A 112 16.12 -7.83 3.14
C THR A 112 15.34 -8.94 3.83
N LEU A 113 15.24 -10.10 3.19
CA LEU A 113 14.53 -11.26 3.72
C LEU A 113 15.35 -11.87 4.87
N HIS A 114 14.78 -11.84 6.06
CA HIS A 114 15.29 -12.52 7.24
C HIS A 114 14.20 -13.40 7.83
N LEU A 115 14.53 -14.68 8.07
CA LEU A 115 13.60 -15.68 8.60
C LEU A 115 13.44 -15.60 10.12
N ALA A 116 14.17 -14.74 10.79
CA ALA A 116 14.09 -14.49 12.23
C ALA A 116 13.94 -12.99 12.50
N GLY A 117 12.98 -12.65 13.35
CA GLY A 117 12.73 -11.27 13.75
C GLY A 117 11.73 -10.54 12.87
N SER A 118 11.44 -9.30 13.24
CA SER A 118 10.55 -8.41 12.51
C SER A 118 11.22 -7.84 11.27
N LEU A 119 10.42 -7.47 10.26
CA LEU A 119 10.93 -6.77 9.11
C LEU A 119 11.53 -5.42 9.51
N THR A 120 12.65 -5.10 8.90
CA THR A 120 13.20 -3.74 8.85
C THR A 120 13.05 -3.26 7.42
N GLY A 121 12.18 -2.29 7.21
CA GLY A 121 11.91 -1.77 5.88
C GLY A 121 12.47 -0.38 5.69
N ALA A 122 12.85 -0.09 4.45
CA ALA A 122 13.20 1.23 3.97
C ALA A 122 12.41 1.54 2.69
N THR A 123 12.26 2.82 2.37
CA THR A 123 11.79 3.21 1.04
C THR A 123 12.69 2.61 -0.02
N CYS A 124 12.09 2.09 -1.08
CA CYS A 124 12.85 1.60 -2.23
C CYS A 124 13.59 2.76 -2.91
N ASN A 125 14.87 2.58 -3.20
CA ASN A 125 15.70 3.55 -3.93
C ASN A 125 15.62 3.30 -5.43
#